data_6b8e90ea979a28fe9be2387fb27e798e
#
_entry.id   6b8e90ea979a28fe9be2387fb27e798e
#
_cell.length_a   1.000
_cell.length_b   1.000
_cell.length_c   1.000
_cell.angle_alpha   90.00
_cell.angle_beta   90.00
_cell.angle_gamma   90.00
#
_symmetry.space_group_name_H-M   'P 1'
#
loop_
_entity.id
_entity.type
_entity.pdbx_description
1 polymer ?
#
loop_
_entity_poly.entity_id
_entity_poly.type
_entity_poly.pdbx_seq_one_letter_code
_entity_poly.pdbx_strand_id
1 'polypeptide(L)'
;MISYNTKDWFTFIFKFHKADTFRKLLPLIITIAMYAATIVWLELEYWKLSESSHVKNIPIMHGLLGFAISMLLVFRTNTAYDRWWEGRKLWGSLVNNSRNLAMKLQAILPADDKEQRAFFRKIIPAYAYALHNHLHKEQTRVELFEGEEHSHFFKGIDHAKHIPNQIAMLMYQRIQ
;
A
#
# COMPACT_ATOMS: atom_id res chain seq x y z
N MET A 1 -13.99 -2.85 5.49
CA MET A 1 -13.26 -2.09 6.54
C MET A 1 -13.09 -3.00 7.73
N ILE A 2 -11.87 -3.39 8.07
CA ILE A 2 -11.60 -4.23 9.26
C ILE A 2 -11.59 -3.28 10.45
N SER A 3 -12.59 -3.38 11.34
CA SER A 3 -12.61 -2.62 12.58
C SER A 3 -11.52 -3.16 13.51
N TYR A 4 -10.54 -2.34 13.80
CA TYR A 4 -9.42 -2.67 14.67
C TYR A 4 -9.78 -2.29 16.11
N ASN A 5 -9.85 -3.28 17.00
CA ASN A 5 -10.04 -3.04 18.43
C ASN A 5 -8.69 -3.26 19.13
N THR A 6 -8.14 -2.20 19.73
CA THR A 6 -6.83 -2.23 20.40
C THR A 6 -6.76 -3.14 21.63
N LYS A 7 -7.91 -3.57 22.18
CA LYS A 7 -7.97 -4.48 23.34
C LYS A 7 -7.76 -5.97 22.97
N ASP A 8 -7.83 -6.32 21.67
CA ASP A 8 -7.72 -7.71 21.22
C ASP A 8 -6.30 -8.10 20.79
N TRP A 9 -5.29 -7.45 21.34
CA TRP A 9 -3.89 -7.63 20.92
C TRP A 9 -3.43 -9.08 21.05
N PHE A 10 -3.75 -9.75 22.15
CA PHE A 10 -3.41 -11.16 22.37
C PHE A 10 -4.15 -12.10 21.40
N THR A 11 -5.40 -11.83 21.09
CA THR A 11 -6.19 -12.63 20.15
C THR A 11 -5.70 -12.48 18.72
N PHE A 12 -5.05 -11.34 18.40
CA PHE A 12 -4.49 -11.09 17.08
C PHE A 12 -3.24 -11.93 16.81
N ILE A 13 -2.42 -12.18 17.84
CA ILE A 13 -1.22 -13.04 17.74
C ILE A 13 -1.61 -14.49 17.40
N PHE A 14 -2.77 -14.96 17.87
CA PHE A 14 -3.25 -16.33 17.58
C PHE A 14 -4.10 -16.44 16.31
N LYS A 15 -4.47 -15.31 15.68
CA LYS A 15 -5.21 -15.29 14.40
C LYS A 15 -4.33 -15.37 13.15
N PHE A 16 -3.14 -15.99 13.23
CA PHE A 16 -2.27 -16.28 12.07
C PHE A 16 -3.00 -16.99 10.93
N HIS A 17 -4.05 -17.73 11.25
CA HIS A 17 -4.89 -18.45 10.29
C HIS A 17 -5.61 -17.52 9.28
N LYS A 18 -5.83 -16.24 9.58
CA LYS A 18 -6.48 -15.26 8.70
C LYS A 18 -5.49 -14.42 7.87
N ALA A 19 -4.19 -14.58 8.07
CA ALA A 19 -3.20 -13.86 7.29
C ALA A 19 -2.99 -14.57 5.95
N ASP A 20 -3.37 -13.93 4.84
CA ASP A 20 -3.18 -14.45 3.49
C ASP A 20 -1.72 -14.84 3.19
N THR A 21 -0.78 -14.11 3.77
CA THR A 21 0.65 -14.38 3.64
C THR A 21 1.03 -15.71 4.27
N PHE A 22 0.50 -16.04 5.45
CA PHE A 22 0.79 -17.32 6.13
C PHE A 22 0.23 -18.50 5.33
N ARG A 23 -0.98 -18.37 4.80
CA ARG A 23 -1.60 -19.41 3.94
C ARG A 23 -0.78 -19.70 2.69
N LYS A 24 -0.22 -18.66 2.06
CA LYS A 24 0.61 -18.82 0.86
C LYS A 24 1.98 -19.41 1.17
N LEU A 25 2.54 -19.13 2.35
CA LEU A 25 3.85 -19.63 2.76
C LEU A 25 3.79 -21.02 3.42
N LEU A 26 2.66 -21.42 3.97
CA LEU A 26 2.51 -22.68 4.69
C LEU A 26 2.96 -23.91 3.87
N PRO A 27 2.56 -24.09 2.59
CA PRO A 27 3.03 -25.22 1.81
C PRO A 27 4.54 -25.22 1.61
N LEU A 28 5.14 -24.06 1.41
CA LEU A 28 6.59 -23.91 1.28
C LEU A 28 7.30 -24.29 2.59
N ILE A 29 6.80 -23.84 3.73
CA ILE A 29 7.35 -24.16 5.05
C ILE A 29 7.29 -25.67 5.30
N ILE A 30 6.16 -26.30 5.00
CA ILE A 30 6.00 -27.77 5.16
C ILE A 30 6.97 -28.53 4.24
N THR A 31 7.12 -28.08 2.99
CA THR A 31 8.05 -28.71 2.05
C THR A 31 9.49 -28.63 2.54
N ILE A 32 9.92 -27.47 3.01
CA ILE A 32 11.28 -27.27 3.59
C ILE A 32 11.46 -28.09 4.86
N ALA A 33 10.45 -28.14 5.74
CA ALA A 33 10.49 -28.94 6.95
C ALA A 33 10.61 -30.44 6.67
N MET A 34 9.85 -30.96 5.70
CA MET A 34 9.97 -32.36 5.28
C MET A 34 11.33 -32.66 4.65
N TYR A 35 11.83 -31.76 3.82
CA TYR A 35 13.17 -31.90 3.24
C TYR A 35 14.25 -31.93 4.31
N ALA A 36 14.22 -31.00 5.27
CA ALA A 36 15.16 -30.97 6.38
C ALA A 36 15.08 -32.24 7.26
N ALA A 37 13.86 -32.71 7.58
CA ALA A 37 13.65 -33.94 8.32
C ALA A 37 14.22 -35.16 7.61
N THR A 38 14.07 -35.24 6.29
CA THR A 38 14.61 -36.33 5.46
C THR A 38 16.14 -36.32 5.48
N ILE A 39 16.77 -35.16 5.38
CA ILE A 39 18.23 -35.03 5.45
C ILE A 39 18.76 -35.44 6.82
N VAL A 40 18.14 -34.97 7.91
CA VAL A 40 18.54 -35.34 9.27
C VAL A 40 18.39 -36.83 9.50
N TRP A 41 17.32 -37.45 9.02
CA TRP A 41 17.12 -38.89 9.11
C TRP A 41 18.20 -39.67 8.34
N LEU A 42 18.53 -39.26 7.11
CA LEU A 42 19.60 -39.86 6.30
C LEU A 42 20.98 -39.71 6.98
N GLU A 43 21.24 -38.56 7.58
CA GLU A 43 22.50 -38.27 8.29
C GLU A 43 22.67 -39.20 9.51
N LEU A 44 21.62 -39.36 10.29
CA LEU A 44 21.68 -40.18 11.52
C LEU A 44 21.76 -41.69 11.24
N GLU A 45 21.02 -42.17 10.22
CA GLU A 45 20.89 -43.61 9.96
C GLU A 45 21.98 -44.13 9.00
N TYR A 46 22.30 -43.37 7.94
CA TYR A 46 23.16 -43.81 6.85
C TYR A 46 24.58 -43.28 6.90
N TRP A 47 24.75 -41.99 7.11
CA TRP A 47 26.06 -41.34 6.93
C TRP A 47 26.86 -41.20 8.22
N LYS A 48 26.25 -41.25 9.39
CA LYS A 48 26.88 -41.09 10.72
C LYS A 48 27.97 -39.99 10.76
N LEU A 49 27.69 -38.88 10.05
CA LEU A 49 28.63 -37.79 9.80
C LEU A 49 28.98 -36.98 11.07
N SER A 50 28.27 -37.22 12.17
CA SER A 50 28.46 -36.48 13.44
C SER A 50 29.84 -36.63 14.03
N GLU A 51 30.60 -37.65 13.63
CA GLU A 51 31.97 -37.91 14.14
C GLU A 51 33.07 -37.30 13.25
N SER A 52 32.77 -36.82 12.01
CA SER A 52 33.78 -36.25 11.16
C SER A 52 34.03 -34.76 11.48
N SER A 53 35.29 -34.37 11.64
CA SER A 53 35.71 -33.04 12.08
C SER A 53 35.28 -31.89 11.12
N HIS A 54 35.05 -32.19 9.84
CA HIS A 54 34.67 -31.19 8.85
C HIS A 54 33.22 -30.74 8.97
N VAL A 55 32.32 -31.61 9.40
CA VAL A 55 30.88 -31.32 9.56
C VAL A 55 30.61 -30.48 10.83
N LYS A 56 31.51 -30.55 11.82
CA LYS A 56 31.41 -29.86 13.09
C LYS A 56 31.34 -28.32 12.95
N ASN A 57 31.85 -27.76 11.86
CA ASN A 57 31.88 -26.32 11.59
C ASN A 57 30.66 -25.80 10.80
N ILE A 58 29.81 -26.68 10.29
CA ILE A 58 28.60 -26.28 9.55
C ILE A 58 27.65 -25.38 10.36
N PRO A 59 27.40 -25.64 11.68
CA PRO A 59 26.57 -24.74 12.50
C PRO A 59 27.08 -23.30 12.58
N ILE A 60 28.39 -23.09 12.54
CA ILE A 60 29.01 -21.75 12.56
C ILE A 60 28.67 -21.01 11.26
N MET A 61 28.77 -21.67 10.11
CA MET A 61 28.38 -21.10 8.83
C MET A 61 26.88 -20.78 8.79
N HIS A 62 26.03 -21.64 9.32
CA HIS A 62 24.59 -21.38 9.43
C HIS A 62 24.30 -20.18 10.32
N GLY A 63 25.03 -20.03 11.44
CA GLY A 63 24.92 -18.86 12.31
C GLY A 63 25.28 -17.54 11.58
N LEU A 64 26.38 -17.53 10.81
CA LEU A 64 26.80 -16.38 10.02
C LEU A 64 25.78 -16.04 8.91
N LEU A 65 25.28 -17.04 8.20
CA LEU A 65 24.24 -16.84 7.18
C LEU A 65 22.95 -16.33 7.82
N GLY A 66 22.54 -16.90 8.96
CA GLY A 66 21.36 -16.46 9.69
C GLY A 66 21.46 -15.00 10.14
N PHE A 67 22.64 -14.59 10.63
CA PHE A 67 22.92 -13.19 10.98
C PHE A 67 22.80 -12.27 9.76
N ALA A 68 23.46 -12.63 8.65
CA ALA A 68 23.42 -11.85 7.41
C ALA A 68 22.00 -11.69 6.86
N ILE A 69 21.24 -12.79 6.79
CA ILE A 69 19.85 -12.78 6.34
C ILE A 69 18.97 -11.93 7.27
N SER A 70 19.15 -12.05 8.58
CA SER A 70 18.41 -11.25 9.55
C SER A 70 18.67 -9.77 9.39
N MET A 71 19.92 -9.38 9.18
CA MET A 71 20.31 -7.99 8.95
C MET A 71 19.71 -7.44 7.64
N LEU A 72 19.78 -8.21 6.56
CA LEU A 72 19.14 -7.84 5.30
C LEU A 72 17.61 -7.71 5.42
N LEU A 73 16.98 -8.59 6.18
CA LEU A 73 15.54 -8.54 6.45
C LEU A 73 15.17 -7.26 7.20
N VAL A 74 15.93 -6.90 8.23
CA VAL A 74 15.72 -5.67 9.00
C VAL A 74 15.83 -4.44 8.10
N PHE A 75 16.88 -4.33 7.28
CA PHE A 75 17.03 -3.21 6.35
C PHE A 75 15.88 -3.13 5.34
N ARG A 76 15.49 -4.27 4.78
CA ARG A 76 14.36 -4.32 3.84
C ARG A 76 13.05 -3.91 4.48
N THR A 77 12.82 -4.37 5.70
CA THR A 77 11.60 -4.04 6.46
C THR A 77 11.56 -2.56 6.82
N ASN A 78 12.67 -2.00 7.28
CA ASN A 78 12.76 -0.58 7.59
C ASN A 78 12.51 0.29 6.35
N THR A 79 13.14 -0.04 5.22
CA THR A 79 12.92 0.69 3.96
C THR A 79 11.46 0.60 3.50
N ALA A 80 10.82 -0.55 3.63
CA ALA A 80 9.42 -0.73 3.29
C ALA A 80 8.50 0.07 4.22
N TYR A 81 8.81 0.08 5.52
CA TYR A 81 8.10 0.87 6.51
C TYR A 81 8.23 2.37 6.25
N ASP A 82 9.42 2.86 5.94
CA ASP A 82 9.67 4.28 5.64
C ASP A 82 8.85 4.75 4.43
N ARG A 83 8.82 3.96 3.36
CA ARG A 83 8.00 4.24 2.17
C ARG A 83 6.51 4.26 2.49
N TRP A 84 6.04 3.31 3.27
CA TRP A 84 4.64 3.26 3.70
C TRP A 84 4.28 4.48 4.56
N TRP A 85 5.17 4.85 5.48
CA TRP A 85 4.99 6.00 6.37
C TRP A 85 4.99 7.33 5.61
N GLU A 86 5.91 7.49 4.66
CA GLU A 86 5.96 8.63 3.77
C GLU A 86 4.66 8.76 2.95
N GLY A 87 4.21 7.69 2.33
CA GLY A 87 2.95 7.67 1.60
C GLY A 87 1.76 8.07 2.48
N ARG A 88 1.72 7.60 3.74
CA ARG A 88 0.68 7.97 4.70
C ARG A 88 0.72 9.46 5.07
N LYS A 89 1.91 10.03 5.25
CA LYS A 89 2.07 11.48 5.50
C LYS A 89 1.62 12.32 4.32
N LEU A 90 2.02 11.95 3.10
CA LEU A 90 1.63 12.64 1.88
C LEU A 90 0.11 12.59 1.66
N TRP A 91 -0.51 11.46 1.93
CA TRP A 91 -1.96 11.34 1.87
C TRP A 91 -2.67 12.21 2.90
N GLY A 92 -2.15 12.27 4.12
CA GLY A 92 -2.63 13.20 5.16
C GLY A 92 -2.50 14.67 4.74
N SER A 93 -1.40 15.04 4.11
CA SER A 93 -1.17 16.38 3.56
C SER A 93 -2.16 16.69 2.44
N LEU A 94 -2.44 15.75 1.55
CA LEU A 94 -3.46 15.90 0.50
C LEU A 94 -4.83 16.22 1.10
N VAL A 95 -5.26 15.47 2.10
CA VAL A 95 -6.55 15.71 2.80
C VAL A 95 -6.60 17.11 3.41
N ASN A 96 -5.54 17.53 4.10
CA ASN A 96 -5.48 18.86 4.72
C ASN A 96 -5.49 19.98 3.67
N ASN A 97 -4.70 19.85 2.62
CA ASN A 97 -4.64 20.84 1.54
C ASN A 97 -5.97 20.92 0.77
N SER A 98 -6.63 19.80 0.52
CA SER A 98 -7.95 19.78 -0.12
C SER A 98 -9.01 20.47 0.73
N ARG A 99 -8.99 20.26 2.06
CA ARG A 99 -9.88 20.96 3.00
C ARG A 99 -9.60 22.47 3.04
N ASN A 100 -8.33 22.85 3.12
CA ASN A 100 -7.92 24.25 3.10
C ASN A 100 -8.32 24.95 1.80
N LEU A 101 -8.15 24.28 0.66
CA LEU A 101 -8.59 24.79 -0.64
C LEU A 101 -10.10 24.98 -0.65
N ALA A 102 -10.87 24.00 -0.21
CA ALA A 102 -12.33 24.10 -0.16
C ALA A 102 -12.81 25.26 0.74
N MET A 103 -12.17 25.46 1.92
CA MET A 103 -12.50 26.58 2.80
C MET A 103 -12.17 27.93 2.18
N LYS A 104 -11.01 28.06 1.53
CA LYS A 104 -10.61 29.29 0.84
C LYS A 104 -11.57 29.63 -0.31
N LEU A 105 -11.91 28.66 -1.13
CA LEU A 105 -12.86 28.83 -2.22
C LEU A 105 -14.25 29.21 -1.69
N GLN A 106 -14.68 28.60 -0.59
CA GLN A 106 -15.95 28.95 0.04
C GLN A 106 -15.99 30.39 0.52
N ALA A 107 -14.86 30.95 0.98
CA ALA A 107 -14.76 32.33 1.44
C ALA A 107 -14.62 33.35 0.29
N ILE A 108 -13.94 32.97 -0.80
CA ILE A 108 -13.61 33.89 -1.91
C ILE A 108 -14.77 33.93 -2.93
N LEU A 109 -15.41 32.81 -3.20
CA LEU A 109 -16.46 32.74 -4.23
C LEU A 109 -17.75 33.43 -3.76
N PRO A 110 -18.36 34.28 -4.59
CA PRO A 110 -19.64 34.90 -4.29
C PRO A 110 -20.72 33.87 -3.96
N ALA A 111 -21.63 34.23 -3.06
CA ALA A 111 -22.70 33.33 -2.64
C ALA A 111 -23.65 32.96 -3.79
N ASP A 112 -23.81 33.87 -4.75
CA ASP A 112 -24.71 33.74 -5.89
C ASP A 112 -24.14 32.88 -7.02
N ASP A 113 -22.82 32.63 -7.04
CA ASP A 113 -22.17 31.81 -8.07
C ASP A 113 -22.30 30.31 -7.74
N LYS A 114 -23.50 29.80 -7.97
CA LYS A 114 -23.85 28.40 -7.73
C LYS A 114 -23.08 27.45 -8.65
N GLU A 115 -22.76 27.85 -9.88
CA GLU A 115 -22.05 27.03 -10.84
C GLU A 115 -20.62 26.77 -10.41
N GLN A 116 -19.86 27.81 -10.06
CA GLN A 116 -18.48 27.67 -9.59
C GLN A 116 -18.41 26.85 -8.30
N ARG A 117 -19.33 27.07 -7.38
CA ARG A 117 -19.41 26.32 -6.13
C ARG A 117 -19.71 24.83 -6.39
N ALA A 118 -20.59 24.50 -7.33
CA ALA A 118 -20.89 23.15 -7.72
C ALA A 118 -19.68 22.47 -8.40
N PHE A 119 -18.96 23.19 -9.26
CA PHE A 119 -17.75 22.74 -9.91
C PHE A 119 -16.69 22.32 -8.87
N PHE A 120 -16.31 23.22 -7.96
CA PHE A 120 -15.27 22.92 -6.98
C PHE A 120 -15.66 21.82 -5.99
N ARG A 121 -16.94 21.72 -5.64
CA ARG A 121 -17.45 20.63 -4.79
C ARG A 121 -17.24 19.26 -5.44
N LYS A 122 -17.31 19.16 -6.76
CA LYS A 122 -17.13 17.90 -7.49
C LYS A 122 -15.67 17.63 -7.86
N ILE A 123 -14.92 18.65 -8.27
CA ILE A 123 -13.59 18.45 -8.83
C ILE A 123 -12.53 18.15 -7.73
N ILE A 124 -12.68 18.70 -6.53
CA ILE A 124 -11.73 18.42 -5.42
C ILE A 124 -11.73 16.94 -5.04
N PRO A 125 -12.86 16.28 -4.76
CA PRO A 125 -12.86 14.84 -4.50
C PRO A 125 -12.51 14.01 -5.75
N ALA A 126 -12.88 14.47 -6.96
CA ALA A 126 -12.51 13.81 -8.19
C ALA A 126 -10.99 13.74 -8.39
N TYR A 127 -10.25 14.79 -8.03
CA TYR A 127 -8.79 14.79 -8.04
C TYR A 127 -8.21 13.70 -7.14
N ALA A 128 -8.67 13.61 -5.89
CA ALA A 128 -8.18 12.61 -4.93
C ALA A 128 -8.48 11.18 -5.41
N TYR A 129 -9.66 10.96 -5.98
CA TYR A 129 -10.05 9.67 -6.56
C TYR A 129 -9.21 9.31 -7.79
N ALA A 130 -9.00 10.27 -8.69
CA ALA A 130 -8.18 10.06 -9.87
C ALA A 130 -6.72 9.75 -9.51
N LEU A 131 -6.17 10.43 -8.49
CA LEU A 131 -4.82 10.17 -7.98
C LEU A 131 -4.72 8.76 -7.37
N HIS A 132 -5.71 8.34 -6.58
CA HIS A 132 -5.77 6.99 -6.01
C HIS A 132 -5.74 5.93 -7.13
N ASN A 133 -6.63 6.05 -8.12
CA ASN A 133 -6.71 5.08 -9.20
C ASN A 133 -5.45 5.06 -10.07
N HIS A 134 -4.86 6.24 -10.33
CA HIS A 134 -3.61 6.34 -11.07
C HIS A 134 -2.47 5.58 -10.36
N LEU A 135 -2.36 5.71 -9.02
CA LEU A 135 -1.35 5.00 -8.24
C LEU A 135 -1.60 3.49 -8.18
N HIS A 136 -2.85 3.05 -8.23
CA HIS A 136 -3.23 1.64 -8.31
C HIS A 136 -3.22 1.05 -9.73
N LYS A 137 -2.93 1.87 -10.75
CA LYS A 137 -3.02 1.51 -12.17
C LYS A 137 -4.44 1.07 -12.58
N GLU A 138 -5.44 1.58 -11.90
CA GLU A 138 -6.84 1.35 -12.20
C GLU A 138 -7.37 2.44 -13.13
N GLN A 139 -8.36 2.09 -13.96
CA GLN A 139 -9.02 3.08 -14.82
C GLN A 139 -9.86 4.04 -13.97
N THR A 140 -9.65 5.33 -14.16
CA THR A 140 -10.42 6.36 -13.47
C THR A 140 -11.73 6.58 -14.21
N ARG A 141 -12.84 6.27 -13.55
CA ARG A 141 -14.19 6.58 -14.06
C ARG A 141 -14.57 7.98 -13.59
N VAL A 142 -14.23 8.97 -14.40
CA VAL A 142 -14.51 10.39 -14.08
C VAL A 142 -16.01 10.67 -14.14
N GLU A 143 -16.74 9.90 -14.91
CA GLU A 143 -18.20 9.96 -15.09
C GLU A 143 -18.97 9.81 -13.76
N LEU A 144 -18.39 9.15 -12.74
CA LEU A 144 -19.00 9.03 -11.42
C LEU A 144 -19.19 10.38 -10.70
N PHE A 145 -18.47 11.41 -11.14
CA PHE A 145 -18.56 12.78 -10.59
C PHE A 145 -19.41 13.70 -11.47
N GLU A 146 -19.81 13.23 -12.64
CA GLU A 146 -20.72 13.91 -13.53
C GLU A 146 -22.15 13.60 -13.08
N GLY A 147 -22.84 14.55 -12.45
CA GLY A 147 -24.30 14.48 -12.30
C GLY A 147 -24.97 14.93 -13.61
N GLU A 148 -26.24 14.54 -13.83
CA GLU A 148 -27.00 14.88 -15.03
C GLU A 148 -26.99 16.38 -15.36
N GLU A 149 -26.98 17.26 -14.35
CA GLU A 149 -26.97 18.72 -14.52
C GLU A 149 -25.60 19.32 -14.87
N HIS A 150 -24.48 18.59 -14.72
CA HIS A 150 -23.12 19.16 -14.76
C HIS A 150 -22.13 18.30 -15.53
N SER A 151 -22.63 17.57 -16.55
CA SER A 151 -21.82 16.67 -17.38
C SER A 151 -20.72 17.37 -18.20
N HIS A 152 -20.77 18.71 -18.27
CA HIS A 152 -19.79 19.49 -19.02
C HIS A 152 -18.48 19.77 -18.25
N PHE A 153 -18.42 19.58 -16.94
CA PHE A 153 -17.23 19.92 -16.13
C PHE A 153 -16.00 19.11 -16.49
N PHE A 154 -16.18 17.87 -16.91
CA PHE A 154 -15.09 16.96 -17.23
C PHE A 154 -14.94 16.72 -18.75
N LYS A 155 -15.62 17.52 -19.58
CA LYS A 155 -15.44 17.44 -21.03
C LYS A 155 -14.00 17.75 -21.43
N GLY A 156 -13.42 16.87 -22.25
CA GLY A 156 -12.06 17.03 -22.76
C GLY A 156 -10.97 16.32 -21.97
N ILE A 157 -11.32 15.54 -20.94
CA ILE A 157 -10.35 14.68 -20.27
C ILE A 157 -9.96 13.53 -21.19
N ASP A 158 -8.68 13.45 -21.52
CA ASP A 158 -8.09 12.39 -22.30
C ASP A 158 -7.65 11.24 -21.37
N HIS A 159 -8.32 10.11 -21.45
CA HIS A 159 -8.02 8.93 -20.63
C HIS A 159 -6.67 8.26 -20.94
N ALA A 160 -6.05 8.60 -22.08
CA ALA A 160 -4.71 8.12 -22.43
C ALA A 160 -3.59 8.90 -21.71
N LYS A 161 -3.90 10.08 -21.17
CA LYS A 161 -2.96 10.96 -20.48
C LYS A 161 -3.13 10.87 -18.96
N HIS A 162 -2.22 11.56 -18.24
CA HIS A 162 -2.22 11.63 -16.78
C HIS A 162 -3.45 12.38 -16.26
N ILE A 163 -4.51 11.66 -15.91
CA ILE A 163 -5.83 12.23 -15.53
C ILE A 163 -5.73 13.19 -14.33
N PRO A 164 -4.99 12.89 -13.21
CA PRO A 164 -4.88 13.83 -12.10
C PRO A 164 -4.35 15.21 -12.52
N ASN A 165 -3.37 15.27 -13.42
CA ASN A 165 -2.83 16.55 -13.90
C ASN A 165 -3.85 17.31 -14.74
N GLN A 166 -4.66 16.64 -15.54
CA GLN A 166 -5.72 17.28 -16.32
C GLN A 166 -6.79 17.87 -15.41
N ILE A 167 -7.18 17.15 -14.37
CA ILE A 167 -8.14 17.64 -13.36
C ILE A 167 -7.56 18.88 -12.63
N ALA A 168 -6.28 18.85 -12.25
CA ALA A 168 -5.63 20.00 -11.66
C ALA A 168 -5.61 21.21 -12.61
N MET A 169 -5.34 20.98 -13.89
CA MET A 169 -5.37 22.04 -14.91
C MET A 169 -6.76 22.65 -15.07
N LEU A 170 -7.82 21.84 -15.04
CA LEU A 170 -9.20 22.34 -15.07
C LEU A 170 -9.50 23.23 -13.85
N MET A 171 -8.98 22.88 -12.66
CA MET A 171 -9.11 23.74 -11.48
C MET A 171 -8.44 25.09 -11.68
N TYR A 172 -7.22 25.13 -12.23
CA TYR A 172 -6.50 26.38 -12.48
C TYR A 172 -7.19 27.25 -13.54
N GLN A 173 -7.68 26.66 -14.63
CA GLN A 173 -8.40 27.39 -15.68
C GLN A 173 -9.70 28.04 -15.19
N ARG A 174 -10.33 27.45 -14.16
CA ARG A 174 -11.60 27.97 -13.64
C ARG A 174 -11.40 29.05 -12.56
N ILE A 175 -10.20 29.21 -12.01
CA ILE A 175 -9.87 30.26 -11.02
C ILE A 175 -9.46 31.57 -11.71
N GLN A 176 -9.00 31.51 -12.95
CA GLN A 176 -8.70 32.71 -13.76
C GLN A 176 -9.99 33.40 -14.25
#